data_7c7066dbe6e78becef6de8f1fa981664
#
_entry.id   7c7066dbe6e78becef6de8f1fa981664
#
_cell.length_a   1.000
_cell.length_b   1.000
_cell.length_c   1.000
_cell.angle_alpha   90.00
_cell.angle_beta   90.00
_cell.angle_gamma   90.00
#
_symmetry.space_group_name_H-M   'P 1'
#
loop_
_entity.id
_entity.type
_entity.pdbx_description
1 polymer ?
#
loop_
_entity_poly.entity_id
_entity_poly.type
_entity_poly.pdbx_seq_one_letter_code
_entity_poly.pdbx_strand_id
1 'polypeptide(L)'
;MKKSFFLIMLLLLLVVIAIGGIVGLSYARSKRVATITNFQDCKAAGYPIQETYPERCVTPDGRTFTQIIPGQTVTVTGEIVCLPHKNTNGPQTLECAFGIKDGDGNYYGLHDPEMKYLSHLPTGKSVTVIGTLSPSSPSIYRTVGTITVTSITTQ
;
A
#
# COMPACT_ATOMS: atom_id res chain seq x y z
N MET A 1 2.92 -24.39 53.26
CA MET A 1 1.83 -23.78 52.46
C MET A 1 2.23 -22.45 51.82
N LYS A 2 2.88 -21.50 52.48
CA LYS A 2 3.27 -20.18 51.89
C LYS A 2 4.23 -20.26 50.68
N LYS A 3 5.21 -21.17 50.68
CA LYS A 3 6.19 -21.33 49.56
C LYS A 3 5.51 -21.87 48.27
N SER A 4 4.56 -22.79 48.41
CA SER A 4 3.84 -23.34 47.25
C SER A 4 2.93 -22.31 46.60
N PHE A 5 2.27 -21.49 47.39
CA PHE A 5 1.42 -20.39 46.89
C PHE A 5 2.22 -19.35 46.11
N PHE A 6 3.43 -18.98 46.61
CA PHE A 6 4.32 -18.04 45.92
C PHE A 6 4.81 -18.57 44.57
N LEU A 7 5.16 -19.87 44.52
CA LEU A 7 5.54 -20.53 43.27
C LEU A 7 4.41 -20.53 42.22
N ILE A 8 3.18 -20.78 42.60
CA ILE A 8 2.02 -20.76 41.71
C ILE A 8 1.76 -19.35 41.18
N MET A 9 1.84 -18.33 42.05
CA MET A 9 1.68 -16.93 41.63
C MET A 9 2.77 -16.50 40.65
N LEU A 10 4.02 -16.93 40.86
CA LEU A 10 5.13 -16.62 39.97
C LEU A 10 4.93 -17.28 38.57
N LEU A 11 4.48 -18.53 38.56
CA LEU A 11 4.18 -19.26 37.34
C LEU A 11 3.04 -18.62 36.55
N LEU A 12 1.97 -18.20 37.22
CA LEU A 12 0.87 -17.46 36.59
C LEU A 12 1.32 -16.14 35.99
N LEU A 13 2.18 -15.40 36.69
CA LEU A 13 2.73 -14.14 36.19
C LEU A 13 3.56 -14.35 34.93
N LEU A 14 4.41 -15.37 34.86
CA LEU A 14 5.21 -15.71 33.68
C LEU A 14 4.34 -16.09 32.49
N VAL A 15 3.24 -16.83 32.70
CA VAL A 15 2.28 -17.18 31.66
C VAL A 15 1.61 -15.93 31.08
N VAL A 16 1.19 -14.99 31.94
CA VAL A 16 0.57 -13.73 31.50
C VAL A 16 1.53 -12.88 30.67
N ILE A 17 2.81 -12.79 31.09
CA ILE A 17 3.83 -12.06 30.34
C ILE A 17 4.09 -12.72 28.97
N ALA A 18 4.17 -14.05 28.94
CA ALA A 18 4.38 -14.79 27.70
C ALA A 18 3.21 -14.58 26.70
N ILE A 19 1.96 -14.67 27.16
CA ILE A 19 0.78 -14.43 26.32
C ILE A 19 0.74 -12.98 25.85
N GLY A 20 0.96 -12.01 26.73
CA GLY A 20 1.00 -10.59 26.39
C GLY A 20 2.09 -10.26 25.35
N GLY A 21 3.24 -10.89 25.46
CA GLY A 21 4.33 -10.74 24.49
C GLY A 21 3.96 -11.28 23.10
N ILE A 22 3.38 -12.46 23.03
CA ILE A 22 2.94 -13.09 21.77
C ILE A 22 1.87 -12.23 21.08
N VAL A 23 0.86 -11.78 21.80
CA VAL A 23 -0.22 -10.93 21.28
C VAL A 23 0.31 -9.60 20.80
N GLY A 24 1.20 -8.94 21.57
CA GLY A 24 1.81 -7.67 21.20
C GLY A 24 2.65 -7.75 19.91
N LEU A 25 3.46 -8.82 19.78
CA LEU A 25 4.27 -9.06 18.57
C LEU A 25 3.39 -9.33 17.34
N SER A 26 2.32 -10.10 17.50
CA SER A 26 1.37 -10.40 16.41
C SER A 26 0.67 -9.15 15.93
N TYR A 27 0.22 -8.29 16.84
CA TYR A 27 -0.43 -7.02 16.52
C TYR A 27 0.51 -6.04 15.80
N ALA A 28 1.76 -5.91 16.26
CA ALA A 28 2.76 -5.06 15.62
C ALA A 28 3.12 -5.55 14.21
N ARG A 29 3.20 -6.87 14.00
CA ARG A 29 3.46 -7.47 12.70
C ARG A 29 2.30 -7.23 11.74
N SER A 30 1.06 -7.38 12.18
CA SER A 30 -0.15 -7.14 11.38
C SER A 30 -0.23 -5.68 10.89
N LYS A 31 0.07 -4.70 11.75
CA LYS A 31 0.11 -3.28 11.36
C LYS A 31 1.16 -2.99 10.28
N ARG A 32 2.35 -3.59 10.38
CA ARG A 32 3.41 -3.42 9.37
C ARG A 32 2.99 -3.97 8.01
N VAL A 33 2.35 -5.13 7.98
CA VAL A 33 1.85 -5.73 6.73
C VAL A 33 0.79 -4.84 6.08
N ALA A 34 -0.10 -4.23 6.85
CA ALA A 34 -1.17 -3.37 6.34
C ALA A 34 -0.65 -2.11 5.60
N THR A 35 0.57 -1.64 5.90
CA THR A 35 1.18 -0.48 5.23
C THR A 35 1.80 -0.80 3.88
N ILE A 36 1.98 -2.08 3.54
CA ILE A 36 2.53 -2.50 2.26
C ILE A 36 1.49 -2.29 1.16
N THR A 37 1.82 -1.48 0.17
CA THR A 37 0.90 -1.10 -0.91
C THR A 37 1.46 -1.33 -2.31
N ASN A 38 2.75 -1.63 -2.42
CA ASN A 38 3.43 -1.87 -3.69
C ASN A 38 4.65 -2.78 -3.52
N PHE A 39 5.30 -3.13 -4.63
CA PHE A 39 6.47 -3.99 -4.65
C PHE A 39 7.66 -3.41 -3.85
N GLN A 40 7.91 -2.11 -3.96
CA GLN A 40 9.00 -1.44 -3.27
C GLN A 40 8.81 -1.44 -1.75
N ASP A 41 7.59 -1.17 -1.28
CA ASP A 41 7.25 -1.25 0.14
C ASP A 41 7.48 -2.68 0.68
N CYS A 42 7.06 -3.69 -0.10
CA CYS A 42 7.21 -5.10 0.23
C CYS A 42 8.69 -5.52 0.31
N LYS A 43 9.49 -5.12 -0.68
CA LYS A 43 10.94 -5.37 -0.72
C LYS A 43 11.68 -4.66 0.42
N ALA A 44 11.36 -3.41 0.69
CA ALA A 44 11.93 -2.63 1.79
C ALA A 44 11.59 -3.20 3.17
N ALA A 45 10.44 -3.83 3.31
CA ALA A 45 10.04 -4.54 4.54
C ALA A 45 10.75 -5.89 4.72
N GLY A 46 11.56 -6.35 3.74
CA GLY A 46 12.34 -7.59 3.80
C GLY A 46 11.51 -8.86 3.58
N TYR A 47 10.37 -8.76 2.92
CA TYR A 47 9.57 -9.94 2.59
C TYR A 47 10.16 -10.74 1.42
N PRO A 48 9.84 -12.05 1.32
CA PRO A 48 10.38 -12.93 0.27
C PRO A 48 10.10 -12.43 -1.14
N ILE A 49 11.12 -12.42 -1.98
CA ILE A 49 11.05 -12.12 -3.41
C ILE A 49 11.10 -13.42 -4.19
N GLN A 50 10.14 -13.60 -5.09
CA GLN A 50 10.18 -14.67 -6.10
C GLN A 50 10.97 -14.14 -7.30
N GLU A 51 12.01 -14.87 -7.69
CA GLU A 51 12.88 -14.56 -8.83
C GLU A 51 12.18 -14.90 -10.16
N THR A 52 11.07 -14.21 -10.44
CA THR A 52 10.35 -14.25 -11.71
C THR A 52 10.61 -12.98 -12.49
N TYR A 53 10.24 -12.91 -13.75
CA TYR A 53 10.28 -11.66 -14.50
C TYR A 53 8.86 -11.30 -14.97
N PRO A 54 8.28 -10.20 -14.50
CA PRO A 54 8.77 -9.32 -13.41
C PRO A 54 8.81 -10.02 -12.04
N GLU A 55 9.70 -9.54 -11.13
CA GLU A 55 9.81 -10.05 -9.76
C GLU A 55 8.49 -9.89 -8.98
N ARG A 56 8.26 -10.80 -8.05
CA ARG A 56 7.07 -10.74 -7.17
C ARG A 56 7.49 -10.81 -5.71
N CYS A 57 6.90 -9.95 -4.89
CA CYS A 57 7.07 -9.96 -3.45
C CYS A 57 5.79 -10.46 -2.78
N VAL A 58 5.92 -11.42 -1.84
CA VAL A 58 4.78 -12.03 -1.15
C VAL A 58 4.81 -11.65 0.33
N THR A 59 3.71 -11.08 0.81
CA THR A 59 3.54 -10.74 2.23
C THR A 59 2.96 -11.90 3.03
N PRO A 60 3.14 -11.93 4.36
CA PRO A 60 2.63 -13.01 5.22
C PRO A 60 1.11 -13.17 5.22
N ASP A 61 0.35 -12.15 4.82
CA ASP A 61 -1.10 -12.19 4.65
C ASP A 61 -1.54 -12.71 3.26
N GLY A 62 -0.58 -13.18 2.45
CA GLY A 62 -0.84 -13.79 1.14
C GLY A 62 -0.97 -12.83 -0.03
N ARG A 63 -0.85 -11.51 0.19
CA ARG A 63 -0.84 -10.54 -0.91
C ARG A 63 0.44 -10.64 -1.71
N THR A 64 0.32 -10.49 -3.02
CA THR A 64 1.44 -10.51 -3.95
C THR A 64 1.55 -9.16 -4.64
N PHE A 65 2.75 -8.60 -4.64
CA PHE A 65 3.08 -7.36 -5.33
C PHE A 65 4.08 -7.63 -6.43
N THR A 66 3.75 -7.24 -7.64
CA THR A 66 4.59 -7.43 -8.82
C THR A 66 5.45 -6.20 -9.06
N GLN A 67 6.72 -6.42 -9.42
CA GLN A 67 7.62 -5.35 -9.82
C GLN A 67 7.09 -4.63 -11.05
N ILE A 68 7.06 -3.31 -11.00
CA ILE A 68 6.75 -2.48 -12.16
C ILE A 68 8.02 -2.30 -12.99
N ILE A 69 7.94 -2.67 -14.26
CA ILE A 69 8.98 -2.40 -15.24
C ILE A 69 8.81 -0.95 -15.71
N PRO A 70 9.77 -0.06 -15.45
CA PRO A 70 9.67 1.33 -15.91
C PRO A 70 9.54 1.44 -17.42
N GLY A 71 8.72 2.38 -17.89
CA GLY A 71 8.54 2.63 -19.31
C GLY A 71 7.48 1.76 -20.00
N GLN A 72 6.84 0.85 -19.28
CA GLN A 72 5.74 0.07 -19.82
C GLN A 72 4.51 0.94 -20.06
N THR A 73 3.96 0.90 -21.28
CA THR A 73 2.67 1.51 -21.59
C THR A 73 1.56 0.68 -20.97
N VAL A 74 0.68 1.34 -20.23
CA VAL A 74 -0.47 0.72 -19.58
C VAL A 74 -1.76 1.43 -19.97
N THR A 75 -2.86 0.67 -19.94
CA THR A 75 -4.21 1.19 -20.04
C THR A 75 -4.94 0.81 -18.77
N VAL A 76 -5.39 1.81 -18.01
CA VAL A 76 -6.11 1.60 -16.75
C VAL A 76 -7.46 2.26 -16.84
N THR A 77 -8.52 1.49 -16.57
CA THR A 77 -9.89 1.97 -16.47
C THR A 77 -10.31 2.02 -15.02
N GLY A 78 -10.89 3.14 -14.60
CA GLY A 78 -11.29 3.32 -13.21
C GLY A 78 -11.85 4.70 -12.93
N GLU A 79 -11.90 5.05 -11.66
CA GLU A 79 -12.45 6.31 -11.17
C GLU A 79 -11.32 7.28 -10.78
N ILE A 80 -11.44 8.55 -11.19
CA ILE A 80 -10.54 9.62 -10.73
C ILE A 80 -10.80 9.90 -9.25
N VAL A 81 -9.75 9.83 -8.44
CA VAL A 81 -9.84 9.98 -6.99
C VAL A 81 -8.72 10.87 -6.45
N CYS A 82 -8.94 11.44 -5.27
CA CYS A 82 -7.84 11.90 -4.43
C CYS A 82 -7.17 10.66 -3.80
N LEU A 83 -5.86 10.54 -3.95
CA LEU A 83 -5.11 9.42 -3.44
C LEU A 83 -5.19 9.33 -1.91
N PRO A 84 -5.51 8.17 -1.34
CA PRO A 84 -5.53 8.01 0.10
C PRO A 84 -4.12 8.02 0.68
N HIS A 85 -3.97 8.54 1.89
CA HIS A 85 -2.72 8.51 2.62
C HIS A 85 -2.40 7.09 3.12
N LYS A 86 -1.11 6.73 3.17
CA LYS A 86 -0.64 5.47 3.77
C LYS A 86 -0.87 5.45 5.28
N ASN A 87 -0.69 6.58 5.94
CA ASN A 87 -0.90 6.75 7.38
C ASN A 87 -2.11 7.66 7.62
N THR A 88 -3.17 7.10 8.20
CA THR A 88 -4.40 7.81 8.52
C THR A 88 -4.42 8.42 9.94
N ASN A 89 -3.39 8.13 10.76
CA ASN A 89 -3.32 8.57 12.16
C ASN A 89 -2.60 9.92 12.37
N GLY A 90 -2.09 10.54 11.28
CA GLY A 90 -1.42 11.85 11.31
C GLY A 90 -2.31 12.98 10.82
N PRO A 91 -1.82 14.24 10.91
CA PRO A 91 -2.51 15.37 10.30
C PRO A 91 -2.68 15.10 8.79
N GLN A 92 -3.92 15.23 8.32
CA GLN A 92 -4.24 15.09 6.89
C GLN A 92 -4.02 16.45 6.21
N THR A 93 -3.28 16.44 5.11
CA THR A 93 -3.21 17.63 4.25
C THR A 93 -4.51 17.75 3.46
N LEU A 94 -4.97 18.98 3.23
CA LEU A 94 -6.12 19.25 2.37
C LEU A 94 -5.79 19.13 0.87
N GLU A 95 -4.55 18.81 0.53
CA GLU A 95 -4.09 18.66 -0.84
C GLU A 95 -4.62 17.35 -1.43
N CYS A 96 -5.23 17.46 -2.61
CA CYS A 96 -5.68 16.31 -3.38
C CYS A 96 -4.61 15.94 -4.41
N ALA A 97 -3.85 14.89 -4.15
CA ALA A 97 -3.04 14.28 -5.19
C ALA A 97 -3.94 13.42 -6.10
N PHE A 98 -4.01 13.76 -7.37
CA PHE A 98 -4.84 13.04 -8.34
C PHE A 98 -4.31 11.63 -8.62
N GLY A 99 -5.22 10.68 -8.64
CA GLY A 99 -4.99 9.30 -9.00
C GLY A 99 -6.19 8.66 -9.66
N ILE A 100 -6.01 7.44 -10.13
CA ILE A 100 -7.07 6.57 -10.61
C ILE A 100 -7.15 5.33 -9.73
N LYS A 101 -8.36 4.95 -9.35
CA LYS A 101 -8.66 3.70 -8.65
C LYS A 101 -9.26 2.74 -9.66
N ASP A 102 -8.60 1.60 -9.90
CA ASP A 102 -9.10 0.57 -10.80
C ASP A 102 -10.21 -0.30 -10.18
N GLY A 103 -10.78 -1.20 -10.99
CA GLY A 103 -11.83 -2.13 -10.54
C GLY A 103 -11.40 -3.12 -9.48
N ASP A 104 -10.10 -3.39 -9.35
CA ASP A 104 -9.51 -4.28 -8.35
C ASP A 104 -9.17 -3.55 -7.04
N GLY A 105 -9.39 -2.22 -6.99
CA GLY A 105 -9.13 -1.38 -5.83
C GLY A 105 -7.69 -0.90 -5.69
N ASN A 106 -6.87 -1.04 -6.74
CA ASN A 106 -5.53 -0.49 -6.77
C ASN A 106 -5.58 1.01 -7.09
N TYR A 107 -4.64 1.76 -6.52
CA TYR A 107 -4.48 3.19 -6.74
C TYR A 107 -3.22 3.45 -7.55
N TYR A 108 -3.32 4.25 -8.60
CA TYR A 108 -2.20 4.74 -9.39
C TYR A 108 -2.16 6.26 -9.30
N GLY A 109 -0.98 6.83 -9.02
CA GLY A 109 -0.77 8.27 -9.14
C GLY A 109 -0.85 8.68 -10.61
N LEU A 110 -1.40 9.86 -10.89
CA LEU A 110 -1.43 10.43 -12.23
C LEU A 110 -0.46 11.61 -12.30
N HIS A 111 0.45 11.55 -13.28
CA HIS A 111 1.39 12.62 -13.58
C HIS A 111 1.07 13.20 -14.95
N ASP A 112 0.61 14.44 -14.95
CA ASP A 112 0.28 15.23 -16.15
C ASP A 112 1.04 16.55 -16.07
N PRO A 113 2.31 16.60 -16.53
CA PRO A 113 3.16 17.76 -16.32
C PRO A 113 2.67 19.02 -17.02
N GLU A 114 1.91 18.85 -18.09
CA GLU A 114 1.34 19.98 -18.85
C GLU A 114 -0.06 20.37 -18.37
N MET A 115 -0.61 19.69 -17.36
CA MET A 115 -1.98 19.87 -16.86
C MET A 115 -3.07 19.83 -17.96
N LYS A 116 -2.77 19.12 -19.03
CA LYS A 116 -3.60 19.05 -20.23
C LYS A 116 -4.88 18.23 -20.01
N TYR A 117 -4.76 17.16 -19.24
CA TYR A 117 -5.86 16.20 -19.07
C TYR A 117 -6.53 16.35 -17.70
N LEU A 118 -5.75 16.57 -16.64
CA LEU A 118 -6.27 16.54 -15.27
C LEU A 118 -6.94 17.85 -14.84
N SER A 119 -6.61 18.98 -15.46
CA SER A 119 -7.15 20.30 -15.07
C SER A 119 -8.67 20.43 -15.15
N HIS A 120 -9.33 19.59 -15.93
CA HIS A 120 -10.78 19.65 -16.18
C HIS A 120 -11.54 18.41 -15.73
N LEU A 121 -10.86 17.44 -15.09
CA LEU A 121 -11.48 16.19 -14.66
C LEU A 121 -11.88 16.28 -13.18
N PRO A 122 -13.19 16.24 -12.88
CA PRO A 122 -13.64 16.13 -11.50
C PRO A 122 -13.35 14.73 -10.95
N THR A 123 -13.10 14.64 -9.64
CA THR A 123 -13.10 13.36 -8.92
C THR A 123 -14.46 12.67 -9.03
N GLY A 124 -14.46 11.34 -8.99
CA GLY A 124 -15.67 10.53 -9.15
C GLY A 124 -16.01 10.20 -10.61
N LYS A 125 -15.27 10.74 -11.60
CA LYS A 125 -15.47 10.37 -13.01
C LYS A 125 -14.82 9.05 -13.34
N SER A 126 -15.56 8.20 -14.05
CA SER A 126 -15.02 6.98 -14.68
C SER A 126 -14.31 7.34 -15.99
N VAL A 127 -13.06 6.93 -16.09
CA VAL A 127 -12.18 7.23 -17.22
C VAL A 127 -11.34 6.01 -17.60
N THR A 128 -10.83 6.03 -18.83
CA THR A 128 -9.72 5.17 -19.26
C THR A 128 -8.49 6.04 -19.48
N VAL A 129 -7.42 5.74 -18.73
CA VAL A 129 -6.12 6.41 -18.79
C VAL A 129 -5.14 5.53 -19.55
N ILE A 130 -4.46 6.11 -20.53
CA ILE A 130 -3.33 5.49 -21.22
C ILE A 130 -2.07 6.30 -20.86
N GLY A 131 -0.99 5.62 -20.53
CA GLY A 131 0.26 6.29 -20.19
C GLY A 131 1.39 5.33 -19.90
N THR A 132 2.51 5.90 -19.50
CA THR A 132 3.71 5.14 -19.14
C THR A 132 3.75 4.93 -17.63
N LEU A 133 3.83 3.67 -17.23
CA LEU A 133 3.88 3.30 -15.82
C LEU A 133 5.31 3.38 -15.29
N SER A 134 5.46 3.99 -14.12
CA SER A 134 6.69 4.04 -13.34
C SER A 134 6.46 3.55 -11.92
N PRO A 135 7.47 2.96 -11.24
CA PRO A 135 7.36 2.63 -9.84
C PRO A 135 6.96 3.86 -9.01
N SER A 136 6.15 3.65 -7.96
CA SER A 136 5.84 4.73 -7.05
C SER A 136 7.12 5.21 -6.35
N SER A 137 7.39 6.52 -6.42
CA SER A 137 8.40 7.14 -5.57
C SER A 137 8.00 7.04 -4.10
N PRO A 138 8.94 7.11 -3.15
CA PRO A 138 8.61 7.26 -1.73
C PRO A 138 7.62 8.41 -1.55
N SER A 139 6.42 8.12 -1.11
CA SER A 139 5.29 9.06 -1.05
C SER A 139 4.44 8.75 0.15
N ILE A 140 3.75 9.77 0.68
CA ILE A 140 2.77 9.63 1.75
C ILE A 140 1.47 8.96 1.25
N TYR A 141 1.27 8.88 -0.06
CA TYR A 141 0.07 8.32 -0.69
C TYR A 141 0.19 6.82 -0.95
N ARG A 142 -0.95 6.16 -0.89
CA ARG A 142 -1.09 4.74 -1.17
C ARG A 142 -1.24 4.52 -2.67
N THR A 143 -0.14 4.15 -3.34
CA THR A 143 -0.14 3.87 -4.78
C THR A 143 0.69 2.63 -5.11
N VAL A 144 0.30 1.89 -6.13
CA VAL A 144 1.10 0.79 -6.70
C VAL A 144 2.17 1.33 -7.66
N GLY A 145 1.89 2.43 -8.35
CA GLY A 145 2.80 3.10 -9.28
C GLY A 145 2.27 4.47 -9.68
N THR A 146 3.00 5.16 -10.56
CA THR A 146 2.60 6.45 -11.14
C THR A 146 2.52 6.32 -12.65
N ILE A 147 1.42 6.77 -13.25
CA ILE A 147 1.21 6.80 -14.70
C ILE A 147 1.47 8.22 -15.20
N THR A 148 2.51 8.37 -16.05
CA THR A 148 2.66 9.58 -16.84
C THR A 148 1.66 9.54 -17.98
N VAL A 149 0.68 10.43 -17.93
CA VAL A 149 -0.50 10.40 -18.78
C VAL A 149 -0.17 10.80 -20.21
N THR A 150 -0.60 9.99 -21.18
CA THR A 150 -0.54 10.33 -22.61
C THR A 150 -1.93 10.56 -23.20
N SER A 151 -2.96 9.96 -22.62
CA SER A 151 -4.36 10.13 -23.05
C SER A 151 -5.32 9.81 -21.92
N ILE A 152 -6.44 10.53 -21.83
CA ILE A 152 -7.59 10.21 -20.98
C ILE A 152 -8.86 10.27 -21.83
N THR A 153 -9.69 9.24 -21.70
CA THR A 153 -11.01 9.17 -22.33
C THR A 153 -12.06 9.00 -21.23
N THR A 154 -13.07 9.86 -21.21
CA THR A 154 -14.22 9.75 -20.30
C THR A 154 -15.18 8.70 -20.84
N GLN A 155 -15.73 7.90 -19.94
CA GLN A 155 -16.80 6.94 -20.25
C GLN A 155 -18.17 7.57 -20.05
#